data_b2d5cf0626c8b04f96e03ad59684c543
#
_entry.id   b2d5cf0626c8b04f96e03ad59684c543
#
_cell.length_a   1.000
_cell.length_b   1.000
_cell.length_c   1.000
_cell.angle_alpha   90.00
_cell.angle_beta   90.00
_cell.angle_gamma   90.00
#
_symmetry.space_group_name_H-M   'P 1'
#
loop_
_entity.id
_entity.type
_entity.pdbx_description
1 polymer ?
#
loop_
_entity_poly.entity_id
_entity_poly.type
_entity_poly.pdbx_seq_one_letter_code
_entity_poly.pdbx_strand_id
1 'polypeptide(L)'
;ELVNQLISNVEWGMRGNFLDVPTDCPQRDERMGWTGDTQVFSVTASYLADTYAFYRKFLYDMYQEQLLADGMVPEVVPTFGPSKTSCAWGDAACILPWNVYLFSGDKTILEQQIDSMKAWVDYIGRVDGEHHGWRNSFHYGDWLALDRPGAKEGNVYGATDEAYIADVYYAASAQIVAKAAEALGKSELQKEYQ
;
A
#
# COMPACT_ATOMS: atom_id res chain seq x y z
N GLU A 1 6.64 26.99 -16.49
CA GLU A 1 5.20 27.29 -16.51
C GLU A 1 4.39 26.00 -16.42
N LEU A 2 4.51 25.05 -17.36
CA LEU A 2 3.77 23.76 -17.33
C LEU A 2 4.08 22.91 -16.10
N VAL A 3 5.34 22.83 -15.67
CA VAL A 3 5.74 22.07 -14.47
C VAL A 3 5.10 22.66 -13.21
N ASN A 4 5.08 23.98 -13.07
CA ASN A 4 4.45 24.61 -11.92
C ASN A 4 2.93 24.38 -11.93
N GLN A 5 2.30 24.38 -13.11
CA GLN A 5 0.89 24.04 -13.23
C GLN A 5 0.62 22.57 -12.84
N LEU A 6 1.48 21.65 -13.25
CA LEU A 6 1.38 20.24 -12.85
C LEU A 6 1.44 20.09 -11.33
N ILE A 7 2.43 20.71 -10.67
CA ILE A 7 2.58 20.67 -9.21
C ILE A 7 1.32 21.24 -8.53
N SER A 8 0.84 22.39 -8.99
CA SER A 8 -0.39 22.98 -8.46
C SER A 8 -1.60 22.05 -8.60
N ASN A 9 -1.73 21.37 -9.75
CA ASN A 9 -2.83 20.42 -9.97
C ASN A 9 -2.73 19.22 -9.01
N VAL A 10 -1.51 18.70 -8.78
CA VAL A 10 -1.28 17.59 -7.84
C VAL A 10 -1.62 18.02 -6.41
N GLU A 11 -1.20 19.22 -5.98
CA GLU A 11 -1.55 19.75 -4.64
C GLU A 11 -3.06 19.89 -4.45
N TRP A 12 -3.79 20.44 -5.45
CA TRP A 12 -5.23 20.58 -5.37
C TRP A 12 -5.94 19.22 -5.41
N GLY A 13 -5.45 18.28 -6.21
CA GLY A 13 -5.94 16.90 -6.21
C GLY A 13 -5.77 16.24 -4.84
N MET A 14 -4.59 16.37 -4.22
CA MET A 14 -4.34 15.88 -2.87
C MET A 14 -5.29 16.51 -1.84
N ARG A 15 -5.45 17.83 -1.84
CA ARG A 15 -6.35 18.53 -0.90
C ARG A 15 -7.81 18.12 -1.07
N GLY A 16 -8.24 17.81 -2.29
CA GLY A 16 -9.59 17.32 -2.57
C GLY A 16 -9.85 15.89 -2.10
N ASN A 17 -8.79 15.09 -1.95
CA ASN A 17 -8.86 13.67 -1.58
C ASN A 17 -8.48 13.40 -0.11
N PHE A 18 -7.59 14.20 0.48
CA PHE A 18 -7.11 14.01 1.86
C PHE A 18 -8.04 14.73 2.85
N LEU A 19 -9.20 14.13 3.12
CA LEU A 19 -10.17 14.69 4.09
C LEU A 19 -10.06 13.98 5.43
N ASP A 20 -10.49 12.72 5.51
CA ASP A 20 -10.38 11.87 6.70
C ASP A 20 -9.51 10.64 6.40
N VAL A 21 -9.68 10.10 5.20
CA VAL A 21 -8.86 9.04 4.62
C VAL A 21 -8.33 9.49 3.25
N PRO A 22 -7.24 8.90 2.73
CA PRO A 22 -6.75 9.21 1.39
C PRO A 22 -7.66 8.57 0.34
N THR A 23 -8.67 9.33 -0.13
CA THR A 23 -9.61 8.83 -1.14
C THR A 23 -8.99 8.81 -2.53
N ASP A 24 -9.46 7.91 -3.38
CA ASP A 24 -9.01 7.76 -4.77
C ASP A 24 -9.50 8.89 -5.67
N CYS A 25 -10.70 9.41 -5.43
CA CYS A 25 -11.32 10.41 -6.28
C CYS A 25 -12.31 11.32 -5.55
N PRO A 26 -12.30 12.65 -5.79
CA PRO A 26 -13.29 13.56 -5.19
C PRO A 26 -14.50 13.80 -6.08
N GLN A 27 -14.44 13.50 -7.39
CA GLN A 27 -15.37 13.98 -8.41
C GLN A 27 -16.49 13.00 -8.78
N ARG A 28 -16.50 11.77 -8.25
CA ARG A 28 -17.51 10.73 -8.56
C ARG A 28 -17.97 10.02 -7.28
N ASP A 29 -19.02 9.23 -7.36
CA ASP A 29 -19.60 8.49 -6.24
C ASP A 29 -18.80 7.21 -5.91
N GLU A 30 -17.54 7.37 -5.59
CA GLU A 30 -16.64 6.35 -5.08
C GLU A 30 -16.03 6.85 -3.77
N ARG A 31 -15.02 7.70 -3.78
CA ARG A 31 -14.41 8.38 -2.61
C ARG A 31 -14.02 7.40 -1.50
N MET A 32 -13.32 6.35 -1.89
CA MET A 32 -12.89 5.27 -1.00
C MET A 32 -11.40 5.39 -0.69
N GLY A 33 -11.01 4.97 0.52
CA GLY A 33 -9.62 4.91 0.95
C GLY A 33 -8.89 3.71 0.37
N TRP A 34 -8.66 3.69 -0.94
CA TRP A 34 -7.93 2.63 -1.62
C TRP A 34 -6.48 2.55 -1.16
N THR A 35 -6.08 1.39 -0.67
CA THR A 35 -4.74 1.19 -0.11
C THR A 35 -3.65 1.20 -1.18
N GLY A 36 -3.95 0.69 -2.39
CA GLY A 36 -3.04 0.76 -3.52
C GLY A 36 -2.71 2.19 -3.93
N ASP A 37 -3.74 3.04 -4.12
CA ASP A 37 -3.59 4.46 -4.42
C ASP A 37 -2.79 5.18 -3.35
N THR A 38 -3.11 4.89 -2.09
CA THR A 38 -2.44 5.49 -0.94
C THR A 38 -0.94 5.19 -0.93
N GLN A 39 -0.56 3.93 -1.10
CA GLN A 39 0.86 3.55 -1.05
C GLN A 39 1.66 4.16 -2.21
N VAL A 40 1.10 4.16 -3.42
CA VAL A 40 1.75 4.73 -4.61
C VAL A 40 1.94 6.24 -4.48
N PHE A 41 0.94 6.96 -3.96
CA PHE A 41 0.98 8.42 -3.83
C PHE A 41 1.73 8.92 -2.59
N SER A 42 2.01 8.05 -1.60
CA SER A 42 2.54 8.44 -0.27
C SER A 42 3.83 9.26 -0.33
N VAL A 43 4.74 8.91 -1.20
CA VAL A 43 6.01 9.64 -1.39
C VAL A 43 5.75 11.03 -1.94
N THR A 44 4.92 11.15 -2.97
CA THR A 44 4.54 12.44 -3.58
C THR A 44 3.86 13.34 -2.56
N ALA A 45 2.90 12.81 -1.80
CA ALA A 45 2.20 13.55 -0.76
C ALA A 45 3.15 14.08 0.31
N SER A 46 4.13 13.27 0.73
CA SER A 46 5.11 13.65 1.76
C SER A 46 6.12 14.70 1.29
N TYR A 47 6.32 14.85 -0.02
CA TYR A 47 7.07 15.99 -0.58
C TYR A 47 6.25 17.29 -0.59
N LEU A 48 4.91 17.20 -0.69
CA LEU A 48 4.03 18.35 -0.84
C LEU A 48 3.49 18.88 0.49
N ALA A 49 3.41 18.03 1.52
CA ALA A 49 2.84 18.40 2.82
C ALA A 49 3.42 17.57 3.96
N ASP A 50 3.23 18.06 5.19
CA ASP A 50 3.42 17.24 6.39
C ASP A 50 2.25 16.25 6.50
N THR A 51 2.50 15.01 6.10
CA THR A 51 1.51 13.95 6.05
C THR A 51 1.56 13.00 7.24
N TYR A 52 2.48 13.21 8.20
CA TYR A 52 2.74 12.28 9.30
C TYR A 52 1.47 11.94 10.10
N ALA A 53 0.77 12.94 10.61
CA ALA A 53 -0.42 12.73 11.43
C ALA A 53 -1.57 12.07 10.63
N PHE A 54 -1.72 12.47 9.37
CA PHE A 54 -2.74 11.92 8.47
C PHE A 54 -2.51 10.44 8.17
N TYR A 55 -1.30 10.07 7.76
CA TYR A 55 -0.97 8.67 7.49
C TYR A 55 -0.92 7.81 8.75
N ARG A 56 -0.48 8.37 9.88
CA ARG A 56 -0.53 7.66 11.16
C ARG A 56 -1.96 7.26 11.54
N LYS A 57 -2.94 8.16 11.33
CA LYS A 57 -4.36 7.88 11.55
C LYS A 57 -4.84 6.79 10.61
N PHE A 58 -4.57 6.92 9.31
CA PHE A 58 -4.99 5.93 8.31
C PHE A 58 -4.38 4.54 8.54
N LEU A 59 -3.11 4.48 8.91
CA LEU A 59 -2.42 3.25 9.30
C LEU A 59 -3.03 2.59 10.54
N TYR A 60 -3.46 3.40 11.52
CA TYR A 60 -4.18 2.89 12.67
C TYR A 60 -5.50 2.24 12.25
N ASP A 61 -6.30 2.91 11.44
CA ASP A 61 -7.58 2.37 10.95
C ASP A 61 -7.38 1.07 10.17
N MET A 62 -6.42 1.06 9.25
CA MET A 62 -6.06 -0.12 8.45
C MET A 62 -5.64 -1.30 9.33
N TYR A 63 -4.85 -1.05 10.37
CA TYR A 63 -4.42 -2.11 11.30
C TYR A 63 -5.59 -2.66 12.13
N GLN A 64 -6.54 -1.80 12.56
CA GLN A 64 -7.73 -2.29 13.27
C GLN A 64 -8.56 -3.24 12.39
N GLU A 65 -8.74 -2.94 11.11
CA GLU A 65 -9.45 -3.83 10.18
C GLU A 65 -8.66 -5.10 9.87
N GLN A 66 -7.34 -5.01 9.73
CA GLN A 66 -6.44 -6.14 9.54
C GLN A 66 -6.52 -7.15 10.70
N LEU A 67 -6.62 -6.67 11.94
CA LEU A 67 -6.79 -7.53 13.13
C LEU A 67 -8.09 -8.35 13.09
N LEU A 68 -9.15 -7.80 12.50
CA LEU A 68 -10.42 -8.50 12.34
C LEU A 68 -10.42 -9.49 11.16
N ALA A 69 -9.44 -9.38 10.27
CA ALA A 69 -9.33 -10.12 9.02
C ALA A 69 -8.16 -11.13 9.00
N ASP A 70 -7.70 -11.58 10.17
CA ASP A 70 -6.61 -12.57 10.33
C ASP A 70 -5.31 -12.18 9.58
N GLY A 71 -4.95 -10.92 9.62
CA GLY A 71 -3.75 -10.39 8.99
C GLY A 71 -3.93 -9.92 7.55
N MET A 72 -5.09 -10.14 6.93
CA MET A 72 -5.42 -9.61 5.62
C MET A 72 -5.58 -8.09 5.67
N VAL A 73 -4.88 -7.39 4.82
CA VAL A 73 -5.04 -5.94 4.65
C VAL A 73 -6.13 -5.67 3.61
N PRO A 74 -7.21 -4.95 3.97
CA PRO A 74 -8.25 -4.61 3.01
C PRO A 74 -7.72 -3.74 1.87
N GLU A 75 -8.32 -3.89 0.69
CA GLU A 75 -8.03 -3.02 -0.46
C GLU A 75 -8.60 -1.60 -0.31
N VAL A 76 -9.60 -1.44 0.57
CA VAL A 76 -10.25 -0.17 0.91
C VAL A 76 -10.38 -0.04 2.43
N VAL A 77 -10.04 1.10 2.99
CA VAL A 77 -10.16 1.43 4.42
C VAL A 77 -10.86 2.79 4.58
N PRO A 78 -11.97 2.88 5.31
CA PRO A 78 -12.70 1.78 5.95
C PRO A 78 -13.42 0.86 4.96
N THR A 79 -13.58 -0.40 5.36
CA THR A 79 -14.18 -1.44 4.52
C THR A 79 -15.70 -1.30 4.45
N PHE A 80 -16.28 -1.53 3.28
CA PHE A 80 -17.72 -1.60 3.05
C PHE A 80 -18.13 -3.02 2.64
N GLY A 81 -18.71 -3.76 3.55
CA GLY A 81 -19.13 -5.15 3.32
C GLY A 81 -17.97 -6.15 3.50
N PRO A 82 -17.99 -7.30 2.80
CA PRO A 82 -16.92 -8.29 2.93
C PRO A 82 -15.57 -7.72 2.50
N SER A 83 -14.57 -7.84 3.36
CA SER A 83 -13.21 -7.41 3.07
C SER A 83 -12.63 -8.21 1.90
N LYS A 84 -11.96 -7.49 1.01
CA LYS A 84 -11.19 -8.03 -0.09
C LYS A 84 -9.77 -7.50 -0.01
N THR A 85 -8.85 -8.18 -0.66
CA THR A 85 -7.47 -7.76 -0.74
C THR A 85 -6.85 -8.19 -2.06
N SER A 86 -5.75 -7.55 -2.42
CA SER A 86 -4.90 -7.91 -3.54
C SER A 86 -3.45 -7.58 -3.21
N CYS A 87 -2.54 -8.30 -3.84
CA CYS A 87 -1.14 -7.89 -3.93
C CYS A 87 -1.05 -6.44 -4.45
N ALA A 88 -0.03 -5.74 -4.10
CA ALA A 88 0.21 -4.31 -4.30
C ALA A 88 -0.72 -3.39 -3.48
N TRP A 89 -2.00 -3.72 -3.31
CA TRP A 89 -2.91 -2.96 -2.44
C TRP A 89 -2.63 -3.22 -0.96
N GLY A 90 -2.65 -4.48 -0.55
CA GLY A 90 -2.35 -4.86 0.84
C GLY A 90 -0.91 -4.56 1.27
N ASP A 91 0.02 -4.48 0.33
CA ASP A 91 1.41 -4.10 0.59
C ASP A 91 1.56 -2.67 1.15
N ALA A 92 0.49 -1.89 1.14
CA ALA A 92 0.39 -0.61 1.85
C ALA A 92 0.74 -0.75 3.34
N ALA A 93 0.45 -1.89 3.98
CA ALA A 93 0.82 -2.16 5.37
C ALA A 93 2.34 -2.09 5.62
N CYS A 94 3.15 -2.41 4.61
CA CYS A 94 4.61 -2.34 4.69
C CYS A 94 5.15 -1.02 4.12
N ILE A 95 4.69 -0.64 2.92
CA ILE A 95 5.24 0.47 2.15
C ILE A 95 4.92 1.82 2.80
N LEU A 96 3.67 2.01 3.24
CA LEU A 96 3.24 3.30 3.78
C LEU A 96 3.96 3.69 5.08
N PRO A 97 4.02 2.84 6.14
CA PRO A 97 4.73 3.20 7.36
C PRO A 97 6.23 3.37 7.13
N TRP A 98 6.82 2.60 6.21
CA TRP A 98 8.21 2.77 5.82
C TRP A 98 8.47 4.13 5.17
N ASN A 99 7.62 4.56 4.24
CA ASN A 99 7.72 5.88 3.61
C ASN A 99 7.55 7.00 4.65
N VAL A 100 6.57 6.89 5.54
CA VAL A 100 6.36 7.86 6.63
C VAL A 100 7.61 7.97 7.50
N TYR A 101 8.24 6.85 7.86
CA TYR A 101 9.50 6.84 8.60
C TYR A 101 10.64 7.52 7.83
N LEU A 102 10.80 7.24 6.54
CA LEU A 102 11.86 7.83 5.72
C LEU A 102 11.76 9.36 5.63
N PHE A 103 10.54 9.90 5.61
CA PHE A 103 10.30 11.34 5.55
C PHE A 103 10.38 12.04 6.91
N SER A 104 9.93 11.38 7.98
CA SER A 104 9.89 11.97 9.32
C SER A 104 11.14 11.72 10.17
N GLY A 105 11.82 10.58 9.92
CA GLY A 105 12.87 10.07 10.81
C GLY A 105 12.35 9.50 12.13
N ASP A 106 11.03 9.53 12.37
CA ASP A 106 10.42 9.10 13.63
C ASP A 106 10.14 7.58 13.61
N LYS A 107 10.89 6.85 14.43
CA LYS A 107 10.76 5.39 14.59
C LYS A 107 9.45 4.96 15.26
N THR A 108 8.75 5.85 15.92
CA THR A 108 7.47 5.55 16.60
C THR A 108 6.45 4.98 15.63
N ILE A 109 6.45 5.44 14.37
CA ILE A 109 5.55 4.89 13.36
C ILE A 109 5.86 3.42 13.05
N LEU A 110 7.15 3.05 13.00
CA LEU A 110 7.56 1.66 12.80
C LEU A 110 7.23 0.81 14.04
N GLU A 111 7.44 1.33 15.25
CA GLU A 111 7.08 0.65 16.49
C GLU A 111 5.58 0.32 16.54
N GLN A 112 4.73 1.24 16.08
CA GLN A 112 3.29 1.09 16.04
C GLN A 112 2.80 0.13 14.94
N GLN A 113 3.57 -0.03 13.86
CA GLN A 113 3.12 -0.74 12.66
C GLN A 113 3.87 -2.04 12.39
N ILE A 114 4.95 -2.36 13.10
CA ILE A 114 5.77 -3.54 12.80
C ILE A 114 4.96 -4.86 12.84
N ASP A 115 3.99 -4.96 13.74
CA ASP A 115 3.14 -6.14 13.85
C ASP A 115 2.16 -6.23 12.67
N SER A 116 1.63 -5.11 12.20
CA SER A 116 0.81 -5.02 10.98
C SER A 116 1.61 -5.40 9.73
N MET A 117 2.83 -4.86 9.61
CA MET A 117 3.75 -5.16 8.50
C MET A 117 4.06 -6.65 8.43
N LYS A 118 4.44 -7.25 9.58
CA LYS A 118 4.69 -8.68 9.70
C LYS A 118 3.45 -9.50 9.35
N ALA A 119 2.30 -9.15 9.91
CA ALA A 119 1.05 -9.89 9.71
C ALA A 119 0.63 -9.96 8.23
N TRP A 120 0.91 -8.92 7.43
CA TRP A 120 0.65 -8.93 6.00
C TRP A 120 1.55 -9.93 5.25
N VAL A 121 2.85 -9.90 5.48
CA VAL A 121 3.79 -10.82 4.82
C VAL A 121 3.48 -12.27 5.20
N ASP A 122 3.21 -12.53 6.47
CA ASP A 122 2.81 -13.86 6.97
C ASP A 122 1.47 -14.31 6.37
N TYR A 123 0.51 -13.38 6.18
CA TYR A 123 -0.76 -13.68 5.54
C TYR A 123 -0.57 -14.18 4.12
N ILE A 124 0.26 -13.53 3.31
CA ILE A 124 0.60 -13.99 1.95
C ILE A 124 1.21 -15.39 2.01
N GLY A 125 2.17 -15.63 2.91
CA GLY A 125 2.79 -16.94 3.08
C GLY A 125 1.79 -18.05 3.44
N ARG A 126 0.76 -17.73 4.23
CA ARG A 126 -0.30 -18.71 4.57
C ARG A 126 -1.26 -18.99 3.42
N VAL A 127 -1.62 -17.95 2.65
CA VAL A 127 -2.63 -18.06 1.58
C VAL A 127 -2.04 -18.72 0.33
N ASP A 128 -0.81 -18.41 -0.01
CA ASP A 128 -0.17 -18.86 -1.24
C ASP A 128 0.83 -20.03 -1.02
N GLY A 129 1.03 -20.45 0.21
CA GLY A 129 1.85 -21.60 0.57
C GLY A 129 3.31 -21.47 0.11
N GLU A 130 3.80 -22.51 -0.57
CA GLU A 130 5.22 -22.58 -0.99
C GLU A 130 5.62 -21.53 -2.05
N HIS A 131 4.66 -20.90 -2.71
CA HIS A 131 4.95 -19.99 -3.83
C HIS A 131 5.15 -18.53 -3.40
N HIS A 132 4.59 -18.10 -2.26
CA HIS A 132 4.67 -16.73 -1.72
C HIS A 132 4.37 -15.60 -2.72
N GLY A 133 3.67 -15.89 -3.80
CA GLY A 133 3.54 -15.01 -4.97
C GLY A 133 2.12 -14.61 -5.34
N TRP A 134 1.16 -14.69 -4.41
CA TRP A 134 -0.24 -14.30 -4.66
C TRP A 134 -0.87 -14.96 -5.91
N ARG A 135 -0.48 -16.22 -6.21
CA ARG A 135 -0.79 -16.87 -7.49
C ARG A 135 -2.21 -17.44 -7.59
N ASN A 136 -2.86 -17.65 -6.44
CA ASN A 136 -4.15 -18.32 -6.35
C ASN A 136 -5.31 -17.37 -6.01
N SER A 137 -5.07 -16.07 -5.99
CA SER A 137 -6.04 -15.06 -5.59
C SER A 137 -6.21 -14.00 -6.66
N PHE A 138 -7.29 -13.21 -6.58
CA PHE A 138 -7.54 -12.10 -7.47
C PHE A 138 -6.41 -11.08 -7.45
N HIS A 139 -6.01 -10.60 -8.61
CA HIS A 139 -4.94 -9.63 -8.80
C HIS A 139 -5.39 -8.50 -9.72
N TYR A 140 -5.11 -7.27 -9.34
CA TYR A 140 -5.33 -6.11 -10.22
C TYR A 140 -4.28 -6.01 -11.32
N GLY A 141 -3.16 -6.72 -11.19
CA GLY A 141 -2.09 -6.70 -12.16
C GLY A 141 -1.52 -5.30 -12.38
N ASP A 142 -1.16 -5.06 -13.60
CA ASP A 142 -0.69 -3.77 -14.12
C ASP A 142 -1.92 -2.87 -14.40
N TRP A 143 -2.53 -2.36 -13.32
CA TRP A 143 -3.82 -1.68 -13.33
C TRP A 143 -3.77 -0.37 -14.12
N LEU A 144 -4.73 -0.18 -15.02
CA LEU A 144 -4.87 1.00 -15.87
C LEU A 144 -3.66 1.26 -16.80
N ALA A 145 -2.81 0.28 -17.04
CA ALA A 145 -1.79 0.38 -18.06
C ALA A 145 -2.40 0.22 -19.45
N LEU A 146 -2.45 1.30 -20.20
CA LEU A 146 -3.15 1.39 -21.49
C LEU A 146 -2.30 0.98 -22.70
N ASP A 147 -1.09 0.51 -22.47
CA ASP A 147 -0.06 0.23 -23.47
C ASP A 147 0.05 -1.24 -23.87
N ARG A 148 -0.86 -2.10 -23.40
CA ARG A 148 -0.83 -3.53 -23.71
C ARG A 148 -1.05 -3.77 -25.20
N PRO A 149 -0.09 -4.36 -25.95
CA PRO A 149 -0.26 -4.69 -27.34
C PRO A 149 -1.45 -5.64 -27.56
N GLY A 150 -2.36 -5.29 -28.46
CA GLY A 150 -3.54 -6.09 -28.75
C GLY A 150 -4.64 -6.05 -27.69
N ALA A 151 -4.57 -5.14 -26.72
CA ALA A 151 -5.66 -4.92 -25.78
C ALA A 151 -6.94 -4.55 -26.52
N LYS A 152 -8.06 -5.19 -26.13
CA LYS A 152 -9.39 -4.80 -26.61
C LYS A 152 -9.79 -3.49 -25.93
N GLU A 153 -10.61 -2.69 -26.64
CA GLU A 153 -11.23 -1.51 -26.05
C GLU A 153 -11.93 -1.87 -24.73
N GLY A 154 -11.67 -1.09 -23.68
CA GLY A 154 -12.17 -1.32 -22.31
C GLY A 154 -11.32 -2.29 -21.46
N ASN A 155 -10.23 -2.85 -21.97
CA ASN A 155 -9.29 -3.60 -21.12
C ASN A 155 -8.45 -2.62 -20.29
N VAL A 156 -8.47 -2.80 -18.97
CA VAL A 156 -7.79 -1.95 -17.97
C VAL A 156 -6.47 -2.53 -17.47
N TYR A 157 -6.14 -3.75 -17.88
CA TYR A 157 -4.93 -4.45 -17.42
C TYR A 157 -3.79 -4.30 -18.44
N GLY A 158 -2.59 -4.03 -17.94
CA GLY A 158 -1.37 -3.98 -18.72
C GLY A 158 -0.85 -5.36 -19.16
N ALA A 159 0.39 -5.37 -19.62
CA ALA A 159 1.03 -6.57 -20.18
C ALA A 159 1.95 -7.28 -19.18
N THR A 160 2.23 -6.70 -18.01
CA THR A 160 3.13 -7.31 -17.02
C THR A 160 2.48 -8.57 -16.44
N ASP A 161 3.26 -9.63 -16.31
CA ASP A 161 2.81 -10.89 -15.72
C ASP A 161 2.42 -10.67 -14.25
N GLU A 162 1.23 -11.10 -13.86
CA GLU A 162 0.67 -10.87 -12.52
C GLU A 162 1.47 -11.59 -11.44
N ALA A 163 1.99 -12.79 -11.72
CA ALA A 163 2.82 -13.53 -10.78
C ALA A 163 4.16 -12.80 -10.55
N TYR A 164 4.73 -12.22 -11.60
CA TYR A 164 5.95 -11.41 -11.46
C TYR A 164 5.72 -10.18 -10.59
N ILE A 165 4.60 -9.47 -10.78
CA ILE A 165 4.24 -8.32 -9.94
C ILE A 165 4.12 -8.77 -8.47
N ALA A 166 3.42 -9.88 -8.24
CA ALA A 166 3.21 -10.42 -6.90
C ALA A 166 4.52 -10.82 -6.20
N ASP A 167 5.40 -11.52 -6.90
CA ASP A 167 6.71 -11.93 -6.37
C ASP A 167 7.56 -10.71 -5.98
N VAL A 168 7.55 -9.65 -6.81
CA VAL A 168 8.29 -8.40 -6.53
C VAL A 168 7.72 -7.67 -5.31
N TYR A 169 6.40 -7.54 -5.20
CA TYR A 169 5.77 -6.89 -4.04
C TYR A 169 5.99 -7.67 -2.75
N TYR A 170 5.86 -8.99 -2.80
CA TYR A 170 6.15 -9.84 -1.64
C TYR A 170 7.60 -9.67 -1.16
N ALA A 171 8.57 -9.79 -2.07
CA ALA A 171 9.99 -9.63 -1.75
C ALA A 171 10.29 -8.21 -1.21
N ALA A 172 9.67 -7.17 -1.80
CA ALA A 172 9.82 -5.81 -1.33
C ALA A 172 9.24 -5.62 0.08
N SER A 173 8.05 -6.15 0.35
CA SER A 173 7.40 -6.08 1.66
C SER A 173 8.21 -6.82 2.73
N ALA A 174 8.69 -8.03 2.46
CA ALA A 174 9.57 -8.77 3.36
C ALA A 174 10.86 -7.98 3.65
N GLN A 175 11.50 -7.43 2.62
CA GLN A 175 12.69 -6.61 2.80
C GLN A 175 12.40 -5.35 3.63
N ILE A 176 11.24 -4.72 3.47
CA ILE A 176 10.83 -3.55 4.27
C ILE A 176 10.65 -3.96 5.74
N VAL A 177 10.02 -5.11 6.02
CA VAL A 177 9.93 -5.64 7.40
C VAL A 177 11.31 -5.83 8.01
N ALA A 178 12.25 -6.45 7.28
CA ALA A 178 13.63 -6.63 7.74
C ALA A 178 14.32 -5.29 8.06
N LYS A 179 14.18 -4.29 7.19
CA LYS A 179 14.75 -2.94 7.40
C LYS A 179 14.10 -2.20 8.57
N ALA A 180 12.79 -2.33 8.74
CA ALA A 180 12.08 -1.76 9.89
C ALA A 180 12.52 -2.42 11.20
N ALA A 181 12.67 -3.74 11.21
CA ALA A 181 13.19 -4.49 12.35
C ALA A 181 14.63 -4.05 12.70
N GLU A 182 15.49 -3.86 11.72
CA GLU A 182 16.85 -3.32 11.90
C GLU A 182 16.81 -1.92 12.54
N ALA A 183 16.00 -1.00 12.00
CA ALA A 183 15.82 0.35 12.53
C ALA A 183 15.36 0.35 13.99
N LEU A 184 14.55 -0.64 14.38
CA LEU A 184 14.04 -0.86 15.74
C LEU A 184 14.97 -1.68 16.64
N GLY A 185 16.10 -2.19 16.13
CA GLY A 185 17.03 -3.04 16.90
C GLY A 185 16.50 -4.46 17.17
N LYS A 186 15.51 -4.94 16.40
CA LYS A 186 14.90 -6.27 16.55
C LYS A 186 15.62 -7.30 15.67
N SER A 187 16.83 -7.70 16.07
CA SER A 187 17.73 -8.52 15.26
C SER A 187 17.19 -9.89 14.85
N GLU A 188 16.40 -10.54 15.70
CA GLU A 188 15.82 -11.86 15.35
C GLU A 188 14.74 -11.70 14.26
N LEU A 189 13.89 -10.69 14.38
CA LEU A 189 12.89 -10.38 13.37
C LEU A 189 13.54 -9.97 12.04
N GLN A 190 14.63 -9.20 12.08
CA GLN A 190 15.41 -8.86 10.89
C GLN A 190 15.86 -10.10 10.13
N LYS A 191 16.44 -11.09 10.84
CA LYS A 191 16.92 -12.33 10.21
C LYS A 191 15.81 -13.20 9.64
N GLU A 192 14.63 -13.16 10.26
CA GLU A 192 13.46 -13.93 9.81
C GLU A 192 12.98 -13.48 8.42
N TYR A 193 13.13 -12.18 8.10
CA TYR A 193 12.63 -11.57 6.85
C TYR A 193 13.74 -11.21 5.83
N GLN A 194 15.01 -11.54 6.09
CA GLN A 194 16.10 -11.41 5.13
C GLN A 194 16.15 -12.58 4.14
#